data_774536bbc1885e59c3a2dc1b73c97049
#
_entry.id   774536bbc1885e59c3a2dc1b73c97049
#
_cell.length_a   1.000
_cell.length_b   1.000
_cell.length_c   1.000
_cell.angle_alpha   90.00
_cell.angle_beta   90.00
_cell.angle_gamma   90.00
#
_symmetry.space_group_name_H-M   'P 1'
#
loop_
_entity.id
_entity.type
_entity.pdbx_description
1 polymer ?
#
loop_
_entity_poly.entity_id
_entity_poly.type
_entity_poly.pdbx_seq_one_letter_code
_entity_poly.pdbx_strand_id
1 'polypeptide(L)'
;MKLTKALVTLLALLRFNLVAPQAQAESEAELPAVQQLQAVDLAVYQTGEARQGAAADTQHVYAIDNFTLAKYEKAGGSLVARWQGIRGGAISHLNSCFAEKTQLFCANSNFPELPMASSVEVFATDSLRHIHSLSLGIMDEGSLTWFDRLGEGWLAGFAHYDGQGGTGFKDHRFATIYRYDQSWRRLGGWMMPDSVTRQMQPYAASGGALGADGLLYLSGHDKPEVYVLAAPRMGPKLIHVATISVNIEGQAIAWDDSAERVLIGISRSSREIRSFQIPPVVLPAGLFRLTEVNFTL
;
A
#
# COMPACT_ATOMS: atom_id res chain seq x y z
N MET A 1 -94.78 1.00 25.31
CA MET A 1 -94.43 -0.09 24.39
C MET A 1 -93.42 0.37 23.36
N LYS A 2 -92.15 0.20 23.59
CA LYS A 2 -91.09 0.56 22.64
C LYS A 2 -90.12 -0.61 22.63
N LEU A 3 -90.02 -1.30 21.45
CA LEU A 3 -89.07 -2.34 21.23
C LEU A 3 -87.72 -1.70 20.92
N THR A 4 -86.69 -2.08 21.63
CA THR A 4 -85.27 -1.74 21.30
C THR A 4 -84.68 -2.96 20.60
N LYS A 5 -84.25 -2.77 19.35
CA LYS A 5 -83.52 -3.75 18.58
C LYS A 5 -82.02 -3.63 18.94
N ALA A 6 -81.41 -4.70 19.43
CA ALA A 6 -80.00 -4.78 19.64
C ALA A 6 -79.33 -5.24 18.33
N LEU A 7 -78.37 -4.46 17.88
CA LEU A 7 -77.52 -4.75 16.70
C LEU A 7 -76.23 -5.41 17.21
N VAL A 8 -76.07 -6.68 16.91
CA VAL A 8 -74.85 -7.44 17.23
C VAL A 8 -73.87 -7.28 16.06
N THR A 9 -72.80 -6.50 16.24
CA THR A 9 -71.73 -6.35 15.28
C THR A 9 -70.68 -7.44 15.49
N LEU A 10 -70.56 -8.36 14.53
CA LEU A 10 -69.57 -9.43 14.48
C LEU A 10 -68.23 -8.88 13.99
N LEU A 11 -67.23 -8.69 14.86
CA LEU A 11 -65.89 -8.27 14.51
C LEU A 11 -65.08 -9.53 14.13
N ALA A 12 -64.84 -9.74 12.82
CA ALA A 12 -63.94 -10.76 12.34
C ALA A 12 -62.49 -10.30 12.51
N LEU A 13 -61.75 -10.85 13.46
CA LEU A 13 -60.30 -10.65 13.60
C LEU A 13 -59.54 -11.44 12.56
N LEU A 14 -59.14 -10.80 11.45
CA LEU A 14 -58.14 -11.34 10.54
C LEU A 14 -56.76 -11.30 11.22
N ARG A 15 -56.26 -12.47 11.60
CA ARG A 15 -54.87 -12.64 12.02
C ARG A 15 -54.00 -12.71 10.77
N PHE A 16 -53.30 -11.60 10.46
CA PHE A 16 -52.18 -11.62 9.51
C PHE A 16 -50.99 -12.29 10.21
N ASN A 17 -50.69 -13.52 9.83
CA ASN A 17 -49.40 -14.13 10.15
C ASN A 17 -48.33 -13.47 9.28
N LEU A 18 -47.68 -12.44 9.79
CA LEU A 18 -46.43 -11.91 9.26
C LEU A 18 -45.34 -12.97 9.48
N VAL A 19 -45.09 -13.81 8.48
CA VAL A 19 -43.87 -14.62 8.42
C VAL A 19 -42.78 -13.60 8.06
N ALA A 20 -42.03 -13.15 9.08
CA ALA A 20 -40.82 -12.40 8.85
C ALA A 20 -39.85 -13.30 8.06
N PRO A 21 -39.26 -12.82 6.93
CA PRO A 21 -38.23 -13.57 6.28
C PRO A 21 -37.08 -13.75 7.31
N GLN A 22 -36.78 -15.00 7.67
CA GLN A 22 -35.52 -15.27 8.35
C GLN A 22 -34.41 -14.85 7.44
N ALA A 23 -33.78 -13.70 7.75
CA ALA A 23 -32.47 -13.39 7.22
C ALA A 23 -31.58 -14.56 7.61
N GLN A 24 -31.21 -15.39 6.63
CA GLN A 24 -30.12 -16.32 6.80
C GLN A 24 -28.91 -15.44 7.16
N ALA A 25 -28.44 -15.57 8.41
CA ALA A 25 -27.15 -15.02 8.78
C ALA A 25 -26.15 -15.69 7.81
N GLU A 26 -25.66 -14.93 6.83
CA GLU A 26 -24.50 -15.35 6.09
C GLU A 26 -23.43 -15.65 7.15
N SER A 27 -22.97 -16.90 7.20
CA SER A 27 -21.89 -17.29 8.08
C SER A 27 -20.74 -16.31 7.81
N GLU A 28 -20.22 -15.66 8.83
CA GLU A 28 -18.97 -14.89 8.68
C GLU A 28 -17.99 -15.81 7.97
N ALA A 29 -17.65 -15.46 6.73
CA ALA A 29 -16.75 -16.28 5.96
C ALA A 29 -15.42 -16.29 6.72
N GLU A 30 -15.02 -17.46 7.17
CA GLU A 30 -13.77 -17.65 7.90
C GLU A 30 -12.62 -17.11 7.03
N LEU A 31 -11.84 -16.19 7.60
CA LEU A 31 -10.70 -15.61 6.87
C LEU A 31 -9.71 -16.74 6.51
N PRO A 32 -9.13 -16.72 5.31
CA PRO A 32 -8.20 -17.76 4.90
C PRO A 32 -6.96 -17.77 5.81
N ALA A 33 -6.39 -18.95 6.00
CA ALA A 33 -5.12 -19.08 6.72
C ALA A 33 -4.03 -18.30 5.99
N VAL A 34 -3.25 -17.51 6.74
CA VAL A 34 -2.13 -16.73 6.19
C VAL A 34 -0.95 -17.65 5.90
N GLN A 35 -0.53 -17.71 4.64
CA GLN A 35 0.65 -18.48 4.23
C GLN A 35 1.91 -17.89 4.87
N GLN A 36 2.78 -18.73 5.42
CA GLN A 36 4.10 -18.34 5.94
C GLN A 36 5.16 -18.78 4.96
N LEU A 37 5.83 -17.83 4.33
CA LEU A 37 6.76 -18.06 3.22
C LEU A 37 8.12 -17.44 3.54
N GLN A 38 9.16 -17.87 2.82
CA GLN A 38 10.51 -17.37 2.95
C GLN A 38 11.03 -16.94 1.59
N ALA A 39 11.55 -15.72 1.47
CA ALA A 39 12.25 -15.26 0.28
C ALA A 39 13.67 -15.83 0.24
N VAL A 40 14.26 -15.89 -0.95
CA VAL A 40 15.65 -16.29 -1.14
C VAL A 40 16.50 -15.06 -1.44
N ASP A 41 17.55 -14.83 -0.66
CA ASP A 41 18.49 -13.73 -0.89
C ASP A 41 19.22 -13.93 -2.22
N LEU A 42 19.35 -12.87 -3.03
CA LEU A 42 20.02 -12.90 -4.34
C LEU A 42 21.29 -12.04 -4.35
N ALA A 43 21.14 -10.73 -4.26
CA ALA A 43 22.25 -9.79 -4.36
C ALA A 43 22.20 -8.72 -3.27
N VAL A 44 23.38 -8.17 -2.97
CA VAL A 44 23.58 -7.06 -2.04
C VAL A 44 24.39 -5.97 -2.75
N TYR A 45 23.89 -4.74 -2.70
CA TYR A 45 24.56 -3.56 -3.26
C TYR A 45 24.89 -2.61 -2.11
N GLN A 46 26.20 -2.32 -1.93
CA GLN A 46 26.68 -1.37 -0.95
C GLN A 46 26.37 0.06 -1.41
N THR A 47 25.63 0.82 -0.62
CA THR A 47 25.22 2.18 -0.95
C THR A 47 25.31 3.09 0.29
N GLY A 48 25.52 4.39 0.09
CA GLY A 48 25.51 5.33 1.21
C GLY A 48 24.12 5.88 1.56
N GLU A 49 23.18 5.83 0.61
CA GLU A 49 21.91 6.53 0.63
C GLU A 49 20.70 5.64 0.94
N ALA A 50 20.87 4.32 1.07
CA ALA A 50 19.76 3.40 1.35
C ALA A 50 19.20 3.60 2.78
N ARG A 51 18.25 4.53 2.94
CA ARG A 51 17.60 4.86 4.22
C ARG A 51 16.09 4.78 4.17
N GLN A 52 15.48 5.16 3.05
CA GLN A 52 14.03 5.21 2.87
C GLN A 52 13.53 4.12 1.94
N GLY A 53 14.31 3.73 0.95
CA GLY A 53 13.90 2.69 0.02
C GLY A 53 14.89 2.43 -1.09
N ALA A 54 14.44 1.56 -1.99
CA ALA A 54 15.15 1.21 -3.21
C ALA A 54 14.19 1.13 -4.39
N ALA A 55 14.72 1.35 -5.60
CA ALA A 55 14.07 1.07 -6.87
C ALA A 55 15.06 0.40 -7.82
N ALA A 56 14.59 -0.22 -8.90
CA ALA A 56 15.44 -0.82 -9.92
C ALA A 56 14.93 -0.53 -11.33
N ASP A 57 15.85 -0.47 -12.28
CA ASP A 57 15.60 -0.67 -13.70
C ASP A 57 16.38 -1.91 -14.19
N THR A 58 16.44 -2.14 -15.48
CA THR A 58 17.13 -3.30 -16.06
C THR A 58 18.62 -3.37 -15.72
N GLN A 59 19.29 -2.24 -15.53
CA GLN A 59 20.77 -2.16 -15.38
C GLN A 59 21.20 -1.58 -14.04
N HIS A 60 20.30 -0.88 -13.32
CA HIS A 60 20.66 -0.10 -12.15
C HIS A 60 19.74 -0.40 -10.96
N VAL A 61 20.27 -0.10 -9.79
CA VAL A 61 19.51 0.06 -8.56
C VAL A 61 19.60 1.50 -8.07
N TYR A 62 18.57 1.98 -7.43
CA TYR A 62 18.45 3.33 -6.90
C TYR A 62 18.29 3.28 -5.39
N ALA A 63 19.18 3.95 -4.67
CA ALA A 63 19.07 4.15 -3.23
C ALA A 63 18.36 5.47 -2.93
N ILE A 64 17.40 5.43 -2.03
CA ILE A 64 16.57 6.57 -1.67
C ILE A 64 16.82 6.97 -0.21
N ASP A 65 17.12 8.24 0.02
CA ASP A 65 17.08 8.91 1.33
C ASP A 65 16.11 10.10 1.24
N ASN A 66 15.75 10.72 2.34
CA ASN A 66 14.74 11.79 2.45
C ASN A 66 14.76 12.84 1.33
N PHE A 67 15.94 13.28 0.93
CA PHE A 67 16.13 14.29 -0.14
C PHE A 67 17.36 13.97 -0.99
N THR A 68 17.67 12.67 -1.15
CA THR A 68 18.80 12.20 -1.96
C THR A 68 18.39 10.96 -2.72
N LEU A 69 18.76 10.92 -3.99
CA LEU A 69 18.70 9.74 -4.85
C LEU A 69 20.10 9.40 -5.34
N ALA A 70 20.46 8.14 -5.32
CA ALA A 70 21.73 7.66 -5.85
C ALA A 70 21.49 6.44 -6.74
N LYS A 71 22.10 6.43 -7.92
CA LYS A 71 21.98 5.41 -8.95
C LYS A 71 23.28 4.61 -9.02
N TYR A 72 23.15 3.29 -8.92
CA TYR A 72 24.30 2.37 -8.95
C TYR A 72 24.12 1.32 -10.05
N GLU A 73 25.21 0.93 -10.70
CA GLU A 73 25.20 -0.21 -11.62
C GLU A 73 24.92 -1.51 -10.87
N LYS A 74 24.05 -2.37 -11.41
CA LYS A 74 23.89 -3.74 -10.91
C LYS A 74 25.16 -4.57 -11.12
N ALA A 75 25.84 -4.36 -12.24
CA ALA A 75 27.12 -5.00 -12.55
C ALA A 75 28.26 -4.23 -11.89
N GLY A 76 28.70 -4.67 -10.71
CA GLY A 76 29.88 -4.11 -10.04
C GLY A 76 29.58 -3.05 -8.96
N GLY A 77 28.35 -2.56 -8.82
CA GLY A 77 27.93 -1.67 -7.74
C GLY A 77 28.49 -0.24 -7.80
N SER A 78 28.99 0.22 -8.96
CA SER A 78 29.56 1.55 -9.13
C SER A 78 28.49 2.64 -9.06
N LEU A 79 28.75 3.74 -8.34
CA LEU A 79 27.91 4.93 -8.34
C LEU A 79 27.93 5.60 -9.72
N VAL A 80 26.77 5.75 -10.36
CA VAL A 80 26.61 6.33 -11.69
C VAL A 80 26.19 7.80 -11.62
N ALA A 81 25.20 8.09 -10.78
CA ALA A 81 24.64 9.42 -10.63
C ALA A 81 24.11 9.64 -9.21
N ARG A 82 24.07 10.89 -8.80
CA ARG A 82 23.49 11.30 -7.52
C ARG A 82 22.73 12.61 -7.70
N TRP A 83 21.50 12.64 -7.20
CA TRP A 83 20.72 13.86 -7.04
C TRP A 83 20.60 14.18 -5.56
N GLN A 84 20.65 15.46 -5.24
CA GLN A 84 20.43 15.92 -3.87
C GLN A 84 19.56 17.17 -3.88
N GLY A 85 18.45 17.10 -3.18
CA GLY A 85 17.58 18.23 -2.90
C GLY A 85 18.15 19.16 -1.83
N ILE A 86 17.45 20.25 -1.59
CA ILE A 86 17.80 21.23 -0.56
C ILE A 86 17.13 20.79 0.76
N ARG A 87 17.88 20.72 1.84
CA ARG A 87 17.34 20.44 3.17
C ARG A 87 16.27 21.49 3.54
N GLY A 88 15.06 21.06 3.89
CA GLY A 88 13.92 21.96 4.14
C GLY A 88 13.28 22.54 2.86
N GLY A 89 13.66 22.05 1.69
CA GLY A 89 12.99 22.37 0.43
C GLY A 89 11.69 21.59 0.22
N ALA A 90 11.08 21.75 -0.95
CA ALA A 90 9.81 21.10 -1.28
C ALA A 90 9.91 19.56 -1.34
N ILE A 91 11.05 19.03 -1.72
CA ILE A 91 11.34 17.58 -1.67
C ILE A 91 12.12 17.33 -0.37
N SER A 92 11.42 16.92 0.67
CA SER A 92 11.96 16.83 2.03
C SER A 92 11.91 15.43 2.63
N HIS A 93 11.01 14.57 2.13
CA HIS A 93 10.83 13.22 2.63
C HIS A 93 10.41 12.26 1.51
N LEU A 94 11.38 11.95 0.63
CA LEU A 94 11.21 10.89 -0.34
C LEU A 94 11.08 9.55 0.38
N ASN A 95 10.16 8.72 -0.10
CA ASN A 95 9.89 7.40 0.44
C ASN A 95 10.12 6.33 -0.65
N SER A 96 9.04 5.71 -1.11
CA SER A 96 9.09 4.70 -2.15
C SER A 96 9.30 5.33 -3.52
N CYS A 97 10.13 4.68 -4.34
CA CYS A 97 10.23 4.98 -5.77
C CYS A 97 10.08 3.70 -6.58
N PHE A 98 9.67 3.84 -7.84
CA PHE A 98 9.75 2.79 -8.84
C PHE A 98 10.16 3.38 -10.19
N ALA A 99 10.83 2.59 -11.02
CA ALA A 99 11.23 3.00 -12.36
C ALA A 99 10.22 2.50 -13.39
N GLU A 100 9.80 3.38 -14.30
CA GLU A 100 8.99 3.02 -15.45
C GLU A 100 9.56 3.69 -16.69
N LYS A 101 10.01 2.89 -17.68
CA LYS A 101 10.65 3.38 -18.89
C LYS A 101 11.89 4.25 -18.57
N THR A 102 11.82 5.56 -18.86
CA THR A 102 12.91 6.52 -18.65
C THR A 102 12.69 7.42 -17.44
N GLN A 103 11.72 7.08 -16.57
CA GLN A 103 11.35 7.89 -15.44
C GLN A 103 11.39 7.09 -14.14
N LEU A 104 11.83 7.75 -13.08
CA LEU A 104 11.76 7.27 -11.71
C LEU A 104 10.68 8.10 -10.99
N PHE A 105 9.64 7.44 -10.55
CA PHE A 105 8.51 8.01 -9.84
C PHE A 105 8.70 7.81 -8.34
N CYS A 106 8.63 8.86 -7.55
CA CYS A 106 8.89 8.82 -6.12
C CYS A 106 7.76 9.45 -5.32
N ALA A 107 7.35 8.82 -4.23
CA ALA A 107 6.50 9.41 -3.21
C ALA A 107 7.31 10.43 -2.40
N ASN A 108 6.72 11.58 -2.13
CA ASN A 108 7.28 12.60 -1.25
C ASN A 108 6.20 13.16 -0.32
N SER A 109 6.56 13.49 0.90
CA SER A 109 5.68 14.14 1.86
C SER A 109 6.44 15.16 2.70
N ASN A 110 5.72 15.96 3.47
CA ASN A 110 6.31 16.86 4.45
C ASN A 110 6.46 16.23 5.85
N PHE A 111 6.36 14.90 5.94
CA PHE A 111 6.50 14.20 7.23
C PHE A 111 7.74 14.71 8.02
N PRO A 112 7.65 14.99 9.32
CA PRO A 112 6.50 14.75 10.21
C PRO A 112 5.57 15.96 10.42
N GLU A 113 5.59 16.93 9.55
CA GLU A 113 4.86 18.20 9.69
C GLU A 113 3.34 18.03 9.52
N LEU A 114 2.57 18.92 10.16
CA LEU A 114 1.14 19.02 10.03
C LEU A 114 0.74 20.43 9.54
N PRO A 115 -0.29 20.55 8.69
CA PRO A 115 -1.06 19.49 8.05
C PRO A 115 -0.20 18.67 7.08
N MET A 116 -0.51 17.36 6.95
CA MET A 116 0.21 16.50 6.04
C MET A 116 -0.02 16.90 4.59
N ALA A 117 1.07 17.05 3.84
CA ALA A 117 1.04 17.35 2.41
C ALA A 117 1.93 16.36 1.66
N SER A 118 1.52 15.97 0.46
CA SER A 118 2.22 14.99 -0.34
C SER A 118 2.33 15.40 -1.78
N SER A 119 3.33 14.84 -2.46
CA SER A 119 3.54 15.00 -3.90
C SER A 119 4.12 13.73 -4.51
N VAL A 120 3.99 13.63 -5.82
CA VAL A 120 4.71 12.67 -6.65
C VAL A 120 5.82 13.41 -7.36
N GLU A 121 7.04 12.96 -7.18
CA GLU A 121 8.23 13.53 -7.79
C GLU A 121 8.71 12.64 -8.92
N VAL A 122 9.01 13.23 -10.07
CA VAL A 122 9.46 12.51 -11.27
C VAL A 122 10.85 12.91 -11.64
N PHE A 123 11.73 11.92 -11.78
CA PHE A 123 13.12 12.09 -12.18
C PHE A 123 13.41 11.33 -13.46
N ALA A 124 14.36 11.79 -14.26
CA ALA A 124 14.90 11.06 -15.40
C ALA A 124 15.81 9.92 -14.90
N THR A 125 15.63 8.70 -15.39
CA THR A 125 16.46 7.56 -14.96
C THR A 125 17.89 7.64 -15.45
N ASP A 126 18.17 8.34 -16.56
CA ASP A 126 19.52 8.50 -17.13
C ASP A 126 20.43 9.37 -16.24
N SER A 127 19.91 10.49 -15.77
CA SER A 127 20.70 11.56 -15.13
C SER A 127 20.30 11.88 -13.69
N LEU A 128 19.20 11.30 -13.19
CA LEU A 128 18.52 11.69 -11.95
C LEU A 128 18.08 13.16 -11.93
N ARG A 129 18.01 13.83 -13.09
CA ARG A 129 17.48 15.19 -13.14
C ARG A 129 16.00 15.19 -12.78
N HIS A 130 15.61 16.02 -11.83
CA HIS A 130 14.21 16.25 -11.49
C HIS A 130 13.46 16.83 -12.69
N ILE A 131 12.33 16.23 -13.08
CA ILE A 131 11.54 16.60 -14.26
C ILE A 131 10.37 17.50 -13.85
N HIS A 132 9.53 17.01 -12.93
CA HIS A 132 8.39 17.75 -12.40
C HIS A 132 7.89 17.15 -11.10
N SER A 133 7.08 17.94 -10.38
CA SER A 133 6.31 17.53 -9.23
C SER A 133 4.82 17.57 -9.56
N LEU A 134 4.09 16.56 -9.08
CA LEU A 134 2.63 16.60 -9.00
C LEU A 134 2.23 16.75 -7.54
N SER A 135 1.75 17.93 -7.16
CA SER A 135 1.25 18.15 -5.79
C SER A 135 -0.11 17.49 -5.61
N LEU A 136 -0.23 16.65 -4.58
CA LEU A 136 -1.51 16.13 -4.10
C LEU A 136 -2.14 17.06 -3.05
N GLY A 137 -1.38 18.07 -2.59
CA GLY A 137 -1.82 19.04 -1.60
C GLY A 137 -1.86 18.46 -0.18
N ILE A 138 -2.74 19.03 0.63
CA ILE A 138 -3.01 18.59 2.01
C ILE A 138 -3.84 17.31 1.95
N MET A 139 -3.38 16.26 2.66
CA MET A 139 -3.97 14.93 2.64
C MET A 139 -4.46 14.52 4.03
N ASP A 140 -5.78 14.42 4.20
CA ASP A 140 -6.39 13.85 5.40
C ASP A 140 -6.13 12.34 5.54
N GLU A 141 -5.79 11.70 4.43
CA GLU A 141 -5.45 10.29 4.33
C GLU A 141 -4.13 9.96 5.05
N GLY A 142 -3.26 10.95 5.23
CA GLY A 142 -1.94 10.79 5.83
C GLY A 142 -0.79 11.15 4.90
N SER A 143 0.43 10.77 5.26
CA SER A 143 1.62 10.88 4.42
C SER A 143 1.61 9.83 3.31
N LEU A 144 1.81 10.24 2.06
CA LEU A 144 2.06 9.32 0.96
C LEU A 144 3.41 8.61 1.18
N THR A 145 3.37 7.31 1.43
CA THR A 145 4.59 6.52 1.65
C THR A 145 4.99 5.71 0.43
N TRP A 146 4.04 5.27 -0.36
CA TRP A 146 4.28 4.51 -1.59
C TRP A 146 3.11 4.69 -2.56
N PHE A 147 3.37 4.45 -3.82
CA PHE A 147 2.37 4.27 -4.87
C PHE A 147 2.93 3.42 -5.99
N ASP A 148 2.05 2.84 -6.78
CA ASP A 148 2.40 1.97 -7.90
C ASP A 148 1.35 2.05 -9.00
N ARG A 149 1.63 1.49 -10.17
CA ARG A 149 0.68 1.39 -11.26
C ARG A 149 -0.42 0.37 -10.97
N LEU A 150 -1.66 0.74 -11.28
CA LEU A 150 -2.79 -0.19 -11.30
C LEU A 150 -3.61 0.05 -12.57
N GLY A 151 -3.34 -0.73 -13.61
CA GLY A 151 -3.85 -0.46 -14.95
C GLY A 151 -3.36 0.88 -15.48
N GLU A 152 -4.26 1.73 -15.96
CA GLU A 152 -3.91 3.09 -16.40
C GLU A 152 -3.81 4.10 -15.24
N GLY A 153 -4.28 3.74 -14.06
CA GLY A 153 -4.29 4.60 -12.88
C GLY A 153 -3.20 4.24 -11.87
N TRP A 154 -3.49 4.52 -10.61
CA TRP A 154 -2.56 4.41 -9.50
C TRP A 154 -3.18 3.70 -8.30
N LEU A 155 -2.35 2.98 -7.57
CA LEU A 155 -2.59 2.50 -6.22
C LEU A 155 -1.64 3.22 -5.29
N ALA A 156 -2.12 3.79 -4.19
CA ALA A 156 -1.30 4.59 -3.29
C ALA A 156 -1.60 4.29 -1.83
N GLY A 157 -0.56 4.22 -1.01
CA GLY A 157 -0.64 4.00 0.42
C GLY A 157 -0.31 5.27 1.21
N PHE A 158 -1.15 5.55 2.20
CA PHE A 158 -1.01 6.67 3.10
C PHE A 158 -0.84 6.17 4.53
N ALA A 159 0.12 6.75 5.25
CA ALA A 159 0.46 6.36 6.60
C ALA A 159 0.11 7.43 7.62
N HIS A 160 -0.36 6.97 8.78
CA HIS A 160 -0.33 7.66 10.05
C HIS A 160 0.52 6.83 11.02
N TYR A 161 1.27 7.48 11.89
CA TYR A 161 2.07 6.81 12.91
C TYR A 161 1.55 7.19 14.30
N ASP A 162 1.80 6.35 15.28
CA ASP A 162 1.44 6.65 16.65
C ASP A 162 2.35 7.77 17.18
N GLY A 163 1.74 8.86 17.61
CA GLY A 163 2.45 10.00 18.22
C GLY A 163 3.04 10.97 17.22
N GLN A 164 4.15 10.65 16.59
CA GLN A 164 4.86 11.58 15.69
C GLN A 164 4.30 11.58 14.27
N GLY A 165 4.11 12.75 13.68
CA GLY A 165 3.64 12.90 12.31
C GLY A 165 2.20 12.43 12.09
N GLY A 166 1.39 12.41 13.14
CA GLY A 166 -0.03 12.07 13.13
C GLY A 166 -0.89 13.16 13.73
N THR A 167 -2.17 13.14 13.42
CA THR A 167 -3.17 13.96 14.14
C THR A 167 -3.55 13.24 15.43
N GLY A 168 -3.92 13.97 16.48
CA GLY A 168 -4.17 13.42 17.81
C GLY A 168 -5.26 12.34 17.92
N PHE A 169 -6.05 12.14 16.86
CA PHE A 169 -7.09 11.12 16.77
C PHE A 169 -6.85 10.07 15.68
N LYS A 170 -5.75 10.16 14.94
CA LYS A 170 -5.36 9.19 13.90
C LYS A 170 -4.01 8.57 14.26
N ASP A 171 -3.96 7.27 14.29
CA ASP A 171 -2.79 6.45 14.54
C ASP A 171 -2.53 5.47 13.38
N HIS A 172 -1.61 4.52 13.54
CA HIS A 172 -1.25 3.54 12.52
C HIS A 172 -2.45 2.77 11.93
N ARG A 173 -3.58 2.64 12.67
CA ARG A 173 -4.81 1.98 12.21
C ARG A 173 -5.55 2.75 11.13
N PHE A 174 -5.27 4.05 10.99
CA PHE A 174 -5.84 4.92 9.96
C PHE A 174 -5.04 4.91 8.65
N ALA A 175 -3.98 4.11 8.57
CA ALA A 175 -3.29 3.90 7.31
C ALA A 175 -4.22 3.24 6.28
N THR A 176 -4.23 3.77 5.07
CA THR A 176 -5.20 3.42 4.02
C THR A 176 -4.52 3.24 2.68
N ILE A 177 -5.21 2.53 1.81
CA ILE A 177 -4.78 2.26 0.44
C ILE A 177 -5.87 2.76 -0.48
N TYR A 178 -5.53 3.69 -1.39
CA TYR A 178 -6.48 4.28 -2.33
C TYR A 178 -6.11 3.98 -3.77
N ARG A 179 -7.15 3.82 -4.57
CA ARG A 179 -7.06 3.76 -6.02
C ARG A 179 -7.40 5.12 -6.62
N TYR A 180 -6.58 5.56 -7.56
CA TYR A 180 -6.74 6.79 -8.32
C TYR A 180 -6.82 6.48 -9.82
N ASP A 181 -7.50 7.34 -10.57
CA ASP A 181 -7.39 7.33 -12.04
C ASP A 181 -6.04 7.93 -12.49
N GLN A 182 -5.78 7.94 -13.80
CA GLN A 182 -4.56 8.50 -14.36
C GLN A 182 -4.34 9.99 -14.05
N SER A 183 -5.41 10.72 -13.73
CA SER A 183 -5.39 12.14 -13.35
C SER A 183 -5.35 12.36 -11.83
N TRP A 184 -5.08 11.33 -11.05
CA TRP A 184 -5.06 11.35 -9.59
C TRP A 184 -6.39 11.74 -8.92
N ARG A 185 -7.53 11.47 -9.56
CA ARG A 185 -8.83 11.53 -8.90
C ARG A 185 -9.07 10.21 -8.17
N ARG A 186 -9.42 10.32 -6.89
CA ARG A 186 -9.70 9.15 -6.05
C ARG A 186 -10.95 8.40 -6.52
N LEU A 187 -10.81 7.12 -6.79
CA LEU A 187 -11.89 6.23 -7.22
C LEU A 187 -12.49 5.43 -6.04
N GLY A 188 -11.69 5.12 -5.04
CA GLY A 188 -12.08 4.32 -3.88
C GLY A 188 -10.84 3.83 -3.15
N GLY A 189 -11.01 2.91 -2.21
CA GLY A 189 -9.88 2.38 -1.47
C GLY A 189 -10.27 1.35 -0.42
N TRP A 190 -9.28 0.92 0.32
CA TRP A 190 -9.40 -0.08 1.36
C TRP A 190 -8.63 0.31 2.62
N MET A 191 -9.11 -0.17 3.73
CA MET A 191 -8.33 -0.23 4.97
C MET A 191 -7.38 -1.43 4.92
N MET A 192 -6.27 -1.33 5.62
CA MET A 192 -5.41 -2.48 5.88
C MET A 192 -6.07 -3.45 6.87
N PRO A 193 -5.83 -4.76 6.75
CA PRO A 193 -6.33 -5.74 7.71
C PRO A 193 -5.63 -5.59 9.07
N ASP A 194 -6.37 -5.83 10.15
CA ASP A 194 -5.88 -5.71 11.53
C ASP A 194 -4.70 -6.65 11.83
N SER A 195 -4.62 -7.79 11.12
CA SER A 195 -3.49 -8.72 11.19
C SER A 195 -2.18 -8.10 10.72
N VAL A 196 -2.23 -7.12 9.80
CA VAL A 196 -1.05 -6.41 9.28
C VAL A 196 -0.78 -5.14 10.09
N THR A 197 -1.79 -4.32 10.37
CA THR A 197 -1.59 -3.09 11.15
C THR A 197 -0.97 -3.34 12.51
N ARG A 198 -1.42 -4.40 13.22
CA ARG A 198 -0.81 -4.81 14.50
C ARG A 198 0.67 -5.21 14.40
N GLN A 199 1.08 -5.79 13.26
CA GLN A 199 2.49 -6.14 13.05
C GLN A 199 3.36 -4.91 12.76
N MET A 200 2.77 -3.86 12.20
CA MET A 200 3.49 -2.63 11.84
C MET A 200 3.53 -1.59 12.95
N GLN A 201 2.71 -1.74 14.01
CA GLN A 201 2.64 -0.79 15.14
C GLN A 201 4.04 -0.55 15.76
N PRO A 202 4.40 0.70 16.13
CA PRO A 202 3.62 1.95 16.14
C PRO A 202 3.61 2.70 14.79
N TYR A 203 4.15 2.10 13.75
CA TYR A 203 4.24 2.64 12.40
C TYR A 203 3.17 2.03 11.48
N ALA A 204 3.25 2.31 10.19
CA ALA A 204 2.37 1.79 9.17
C ALA A 204 3.18 1.26 7.98
N ALA A 205 2.53 1.00 6.84
CA ALA A 205 3.20 0.55 5.63
C ALA A 205 4.13 1.65 5.09
N SER A 206 5.43 1.43 5.23
CA SER A 206 6.47 2.32 4.70
C SER A 206 6.76 2.04 3.23
N GLY A 207 6.41 0.85 2.73
CA GLY A 207 6.56 0.47 1.34
C GLY A 207 5.40 -0.37 0.83
N GLY A 208 5.18 -0.31 -0.48
CA GLY A 208 4.20 -1.13 -1.16
C GLY A 208 4.49 -1.21 -2.65
N ALA A 209 4.26 -2.39 -3.22
CA ALA A 209 4.45 -2.67 -4.63
C ALA A 209 3.39 -3.65 -5.12
N LEU A 210 2.81 -3.39 -6.28
CA LEU A 210 1.84 -4.29 -6.91
C LEU A 210 2.60 -5.36 -7.70
N GLY A 211 2.39 -6.63 -7.34
CA GLY A 211 3.00 -7.73 -8.07
C GLY A 211 2.36 -7.97 -9.44
N ALA A 212 3.12 -8.53 -10.37
CA ALA A 212 2.59 -8.97 -11.67
C ALA A 212 1.48 -10.02 -11.52
N ASP A 213 1.42 -10.69 -10.36
CA ASP A 213 0.32 -11.58 -9.97
C ASP A 213 -0.95 -10.85 -9.51
N GLY A 214 -0.94 -9.52 -9.52
CA GLY A 214 -2.07 -8.66 -9.12
C GLY A 214 -2.31 -8.59 -7.62
N LEU A 215 -1.40 -9.11 -6.79
CA LEU A 215 -1.44 -9.01 -5.34
C LEU A 215 -0.62 -7.79 -4.89
N LEU A 216 -1.00 -7.22 -3.75
CA LEU A 216 -0.27 -6.10 -3.15
C LEU A 216 0.71 -6.62 -2.10
N TYR A 217 1.97 -6.25 -2.23
CA TYR A 217 3.06 -6.55 -1.32
C TYR A 217 3.39 -5.31 -0.50
N LEU A 218 3.32 -5.39 0.83
CA LEU A 218 3.56 -4.28 1.75
C LEU A 218 4.71 -4.61 2.70
N SER A 219 5.57 -3.65 2.95
CA SER A 219 6.56 -3.68 4.02
C SER A 219 6.21 -2.67 5.11
N GLY A 220 6.50 -3.02 6.36
CA GLY A 220 6.40 -2.11 7.50
C GLY A 220 7.64 -1.22 7.64
N HIS A 221 7.85 -0.71 8.85
CA HIS A 221 8.97 0.17 9.16
C HIS A 221 10.20 -0.59 9.69
N ASP A 222 10.03 -1.63 10.49
CA ASP A 222 11.13 -2.26 11.25
C ASP A 222 11.22 -3.78 11.12
N LYS A 223 10.14 -4.48 10.73
CA LYS A 223 10.14 -5.94 10.70
C LYS A 223 10.65 -6.49 9.38
N PRO A 224 11.41 -7.60 9.42
CA PRO A 224 11.94 -8.28 8.23
C PRO A 224 10.86 -9.12 7.53
N GLU A 225 9.73 -8.50 7.20
CA GLU A 225 8.55 -9.15 6.67
C GLU A 225 7.92 -8.34 5.54
N VAL A 226 7.43 -9.04 4.53
CA VAL A 226 6.55 -8.50 3.48
C VAL A 226 5.19 -9.17 3.63
N TYR A 227 4.14 -8.36 3.73
CA TYR A 227 2.75 -8.81 3.87
C TYR A 227 2.06 -8.76 2.52
N VAL A 228 1.41 -9.85 2.13
CA VAL A 228 0.73 -9.95 0.83
C VAL A 228 -0.77 -9.86 1.02
N LEU A 229 -1.39 -8.94 0.28
CA LEU A 229 -2.80 -8.63 0.39
C LEU A 229 -3.55 -8.90 -0.92
N ALA A 230 -4.76 -9.41 -0.79
CA ALA A 230 -5.72 -9.60 -1.87
C ALA A 230 -6.99 -8.77 -1.60
N ALA A 231 -7.78 -8.52 -2.64
CA ALA A 231 -9.06 -7.84 -2.50
C ALA A 231 -10.16 -8.83 -2.07
N PRO A 232 -11.05 -8.46 -1.14
CA PRO A 232 -12.23 -9.25 -0.83
C PRO A 232 -13.24 -9.15 -1.99
N ARG A 233 -14.17 -10.09 -2.04
CA ARG A 233 -15.32 -10.00 -2.95
C ARG A 233 -16.17 -8.76 -2.65
N MET A 234 -16.34 -8.47 -1.39
CA MET A 234 -17.03 -7.29 -0.86
C MET A 234 -16.40 -6.89 0.47
N GLY A 235 -16.41 -5.61 0.77
CA GLY A 235 -15.96 -5.11 2.06
C GLY A 235 -14.86 -4.04 1.96
N PRO A 236 -14.66 -3.29 3.05
CA PRO A 236 -13.77 -2.13 3.07
C PRO A 236 -12.32 -2.47 3.40
N LYS A 237 -11.99 -3.74 3.76
CA LYS A 237 -10.63 -4.16 4.14
C LYS A 237 -10.05 -5.12 3.13
N LEU A 238 -8.76 -4.96 2.81
CA LEU A 238 -8.01 -6.00 2.12
C LEU A 238 -7.82 -7.23 3.02
N ILE A 239 -7.54 -8.37 2.41
CA ILE A 239 -7.35 -9.64 3.10
C ILE A 239 -5.87 -10.01 3.09
N HIS A 240 -5.32 -10.31 4.26
CA HIS A 240 -3.95 -10.79 4.43
C HIS A 240 -3.88 -12.26 4.03
N VAL A 241 -3.12 -12.57 2.97
CA VAL A 241 -3.04 -13.92 2.39
C VAL A 241 -1.68 -14.59 2.59
N ALA A 242 -0.61 -13.80 2.77
CA ALA A 242 0.70 -14.35 3.08
C ALA A 242 1.57 -13.35 3.86
N THR A 243 2.47 -13.88 4.67
CA THR A 243 3.65 -13.19 5.23
C THR A 243 4.89 -13.84 4.67
N ILE A 244 5.80 -13.05 4.12
CA ILE A 244 7.06 -13.51 3.53
C ILE A 244 8.21 -12.94 4.36
N SER A 245 9.01 -13.80 4.97
CA SER A 245 10.22 -13.37 5.66
C SER A 245 11.27 -12.93 4.63
N VAL A 246 11.89 -11.78 4.88
CA VAL A 246 12.92 -11.16 4.02
C VAL A 246 14.06 -10.64 4.89
N ASN A 247 15.25 -10.49 4.32
CA ASN A 247 16.42 -10.02 5.07
C ASN A 247 16.60 -8.49 4.93
N ILE A 248 15.56 -7.72 5.32
CA ILE A 248 15.55 -6.25 5.41
C ILE A 248 14.80 -5.82 6.67
N GLU A 249 14.99 -4.58 7.12
CA GLU A 249 14.27 -4.05 8.29
C GLU A 249 12.99 -3.29 7.93
N GLY A 250 12.34 -3.62 6.81
CA GLY A 250 11.19 -2.88 6.32
C GLY A 250 11.58 -1.72 5.40
N GLN A 251 10.84 -0.60 5.44
CA GLN A 251 10.97 0.55 4.52
C GLN A 251 10.46 0.24 3.12
N ALA A 252 10.66 1.17 2.18
CA ALA A 252 10.13 1.02 0.83
C ALA A 252 10.76 -0.15 0.08
N ILE A 253 9.93 -0.82 -0.67
CA ILE A 253 10.25 -1.95 -1.55
C ILE A 253 9.80 -1.62 -2.97
N ALA A 254 10.42 -2.26 -3.96
CA ALA A 254 10.01 -2.18 -5.35
C ALA A 254 10.31 -3.49 -6.09
N TRP A 255 9.59 -3.76 -7.17
CA TRP A 255 9.92 -4.86 -8.07
C TRP A 255 11.11 -4.50 -8.95
N ASP A 256 11.94 -5.49 -9.22
CA ASP A 256 12.96 -5.44 -10.26
C ASP A 256 12.39 -6.11 -11.51
N ASP A 257 11.82 -5.30 -12.39
CA ASP A 257 11.15 -5.79 -13.61
C ASP A 257 12.10 -6.45 -14.62
N SER A 258 13.41 -6.45 -14.37
CA SER A 258 14.37 -7.17 -15.19
C SER A 258 14.42 -8.67 -14.93
N ALA A 259 13.79 -9.13 -13.87
CA ALA A 259 13.77 -10.54 -13.47
C ALA A 259 12.42 -10.92 -12.86
N GLU A 260 12.00 -12.16 -13.10
CA GLU A 260 10.71 -12.64 -12.62
C GLU A 260 10.69 -12.73 -11.09
N ARG A 261 9.70 -12.09 -10.45
CA ARG A 261 9.44 -12.11 -9.01
C ARG A 261 10.63 -11.70 -8.14
N VAL A 262 11.49 -10.82 -8.64
CA VAL A 262 12.56 -10.23 -7.85
C VAL A 262 12.09 -8.93 -7.21
N LEU A 263 12.08 -8.91 -5.88
CA LEU A 263 11.79 -7.73 -5.06
C LEU A 263 13.09 -7.16 -4.51
N ILE A 264 13.19 -5.86 -4.46
CA ILE A 264 14.29 -5.16 -3.80
C ILE A 264 13.79 -4.37 -2.60
N GLY A 265 14.64 -4.22 -1.61
CA GLY A 265 14.43 -3.41 -0.43
C GLY A 265 15.77 -3.00 0.17
N ILE A 266 15.76 -2.43 1.35
CA ILE A 266 16.97 -1.91 1.99
C ILE A 266 17.23 -2.52 3.36
N SER A 267 18.52 -2.69 3.70
CA SER A 267 18.97 -2.75 5.07
C SER A 267 19.44 -1.35 5.48
N ARG A 268 18.68 -0.69 6.37
CA ARG A 268 19.00 0.66 6.86
C ARG A 268 20.24 0.69 7.71
N SER A 269 20.42 -0.34 8.53
CA SER A 269 21.55 -0.45 9.45
C SER A 269 22.88 -0.57 8.71
N SER A 270 22.92 -1.36 7.62
CA SER A 270 24.11 -1.56 6.80
C SER A 270 24.21 -0.66 5.58
N ARG A 271 23.16 0.12 5.27
CA ARG A 271 23.07 0.99 4.08
C ARG A 271 23.21 0.19 2.78
N GLU A 272 22.51 -0.90 2.71
CA GLU A 272 22.52 -1.83 1.58
C GLU A 272 21.18 -1.85 0.88
N ILE A 273 21.20 -1.98 -0.44
CA ILE A 273 20.07 -2.49 -1.20
C ILE A 273 20.23 -3.99 -1.29
N ARG A 274 19.16 -4.73 -1.05
CA ARG A 274 19.10 -6.19 -1.12
C ARG A 274 18.00 -6.63 -2.08
N SER A 275 18.28 -7.65 -2.86
CA SER A 275 17.30 -8.25 -3.77
C SER A 275 16.96 -9.68 -3.34
N PHE A 276 15.70 -10.05 -3.57
CA PHE A 276 15.12 -11.32 -3.11
C PHE A 276 14.30 -11.96 -4.21
N GLN A 277 14.43 -13.27 -4.36
CA GLN A 277 13.47 -14.08 -5.08
C GLN A 277 12.25 -14.31 -4.20
N ILE A 278 11.11 -13.80 -4.61
CA ILE A 278 9.85 -13.93 -3.89
C ILE A 278 9.13 -15.20 -4.35
N PRO A 279 8.74 -16.10 -3.42
CA PRO A 279 7.99 -17.30 -3.78
C PRO A 279 6.59 -16.95 -4.31
N PRO A 280 5.98 -17.84 -5.13
CA PRO A 280 4.60 -17.66 -5.54
C PRO A 280 3.65 -17.73 -4.33
N VAL A 281 2.64 -16.86 -4.35
CA VAL A 281 1.57 -16.83 -3.34
C VAL A 281 0.31 -17.44 -3.93
N VAL A 282 -0.28 -18.38 -3.23
CA VAL A 282 -1.54 -19.00 -3.63
C VAL A 282 -2.68 -18.07 -3.25
N LEU A 283 -3.45 -17.60 -4.23
CA LEU A 283 -4.64 -16.80 -3.96
C LEU A 283 -5.78 -17.72 -3.45
N PRO A 284 -6.28 -17.51 -2.22
CA PRO A 284 -7.40 -18.30 -1.70
C PRO A 284 -8.67 -18.12 -2.53
N ALA A 285 -9.47 -19.17 -2.63
CA ALA A 285 -10.74 -19.14 -3.35
C ALA A 285 -11.68 -18.05 -2.79
N GLY A 286 -12.37 -17.34 -3.68
CA GLY A 286 -13.31 -16.28 -3.31
C GLY A 286 -12.66 -14.90 -3.08
N LEU A 287 -11.33 -14.79 -3.15
CA LEU A 287 -10.61 -13.53 -3.17
C LEU A 287 -10.23 -13.12 -4.60
N PHE A 288 -9.91 -11.85 -4.79
CA PHE A 288 -9.60 -11.24 -6.07
C PHE A 288 -8.21 -10.60 -6.05
N ARG A 289 -7.58 -10.57 -7.20
CA ARG A 289 -6.43 -9.70 -7.45
C ARG A 289 -6.88 -8.25 -7.48
N LEU A 290 -6.05 -7.32 -7.05
CA LEU A 290 -6.39 -5.90 -7.09
C LEU A 290 -6.62 -5.41 -8.53
N THR A 291 -5.97 -6.05 -9.51
CA THR A 291 -6.14 -5.78 -10.94
C THR A 291 -7.51 -6.21 -11.49
N GLU A 292 -8.23 -7.10 -10.80
CA GLU A 292 -9.55 -7.60 -11.19
C GLU A 292 -10.70 -6.75 -10.61
N VAL A 293 -10.41 -5.86 -9.65
CA VAL A 293 -11.44 -5.04 -9.00
C VAL A 293 -11.75 -3.81 -9.84
N ASN A 294 -12.99 -3.69 -10.28
CA ASN A 294 -13.49 -2.50 -10.97
C ASN A 294 -14.21 -1.57 -9.99
N PHE A 295 -13.77 -0.30 -9.94
CA PHE A 295 -14.45 0.81 -9.25
C PHE A 295 -15.24 1.68 -10.25
N THR A 296 -15.73 1.13 -11.33
CA THR A 296 -16.64 1.84 -12.23
C THR A 296 -17.96 2.06 -11.50
N LEU A 297 -18.29 3.34 -11.29
CA LEU A 297 -19.63 3.80 -10.91
C LEU A 297 -20.56 3.69 -12.10
#